data_4da5b960f3879e44514853444329e5ea
#
_entry.id   4da5b960f3879e44514853444329e5ea
#
_cell.length_a   1.000
_cell.length_b   1.000
_cell.length_c   1.000
_cell.angle_alpha   90.00
_cell.angle_beta   90.00
_cell.angle_gamma   90.00
#
_symmetry.space_group_name_H-M   'P 1'
#
loop_
_entity.id
_entity.type
_entity.pdbx_description
1 polymer ?
#
loop_
_entity_poly.entity_id
_entity_poly.type
_entity_poly.pdbx_seq_one_letter_code
_entity_poly.pdbx_strand_id
1 'polypeptide(L)'
;FQMPEKILNAPNKYINGGTHTTGSGFNFRAAPFAQRLSNNPDTSKLFSSAIHGDPGTPLVRAYTGDTMVFRLLHQLMNESHVWTISGHTFLTERYAADANRKNSIHVGIAERYDLVTKAGGFQGMPGDYIHFNGRSSHFAEGGWGILRVLDKQVPDLMPLPKGTNPLSIPATPSSVCPADAPVKNFSVVALDRPMKLNPKAPDVIEVDFERKIEMTMPEGKIFALEGEATTVSSGATPHPLTLRANLGDCIKVNLTNKMKASRAS
;
A
#
# COMPACT_ATOMS: atom_id res chain seq x y z
N PHE A 1 17.49 -1.02 6.24
CA PHE A 1 16.58 -1.66 7.19
C PHE A 1 17.18 -1.52 8.59
N GLN A 2 16.54 -0.80 9.49
CA GLN A 2 17.00 -0.62 10.86
C GLN A 2 16.12 -1.45 11.79
N MET A 3 16.68 -2.50 12.36
CA MET A 3 16.02 -3.18 13.48
C MET A 3 16.14 -2.33 14.74
N PRO A 4 15.10 -2.24 15.57
CA PRO A 4 15.21 -1.63 16.89
C PRO A 4 16.30 -2.33 17.71
N GLU A 5 17.06 -1.57 18.46
CA GLU A 5 18.16 -2.09 19.29
C GLU A 5 17.71 -3.20 20.26
N LYS A 6 16.47 -3.11 20.75
CA LYS A 6 15.85 -4.16 21.57
C LYS A 6 15.67 -5.49 20.84
N ILE A 7 15.48 -5.48 19.52
CA ILE A 7 15.35 -6.72 18.72
C ILE A 7 16.73 -7.30 18.42
N LEU A 8 17.73 -6.44 18.21
CA LEU A 8 19.11 -6.86 17.97
C LEU A 8 19.75 -7.54 19.18
N ASN A 9 19.41 -7.07 20.37
CA ASN A 9 20.02 -7.54 21.63
C ASN A 9 19.13 -8.49 22.43
N ALA A 10 17.88 -8.71 22.04
CA ALA A 10 17.01 -9.68 22.69
C ALA A 10 17.31 -11.10 22.19
N PRO A 11 17.43 -12.09 23.08
CA PRO A 11 17.37 -13.48 22.65
C PRO A 11 16.06 -13.67 21.92
N ASN A 12 16.13 -14.12 20.67
CA ASN A 12 15.03 -14.06 19.73
C ASN A 12 13.91 -15.03 20.11
N LYS A 13 13.00 -14.59 20.96
CA LYS A 13 11.77 -15.31 21.32
C LYS A 13 10.83 -15.51 20.12
N TYR A 14 11.03 -14.74 19.05
CA TYR A 14 10.12 -14.69 17.91
C TYR A 14 10.57 -15.50 16.70
N ILE A 15 11.79 -15.98 16.69
CA ILE A 15 12.33 -16.78 15.61
C ILE A 15 13.05 -18.00 16.19
N ASN A 16 12.29 -19.04 16.49
CA ASN A 16 12.78 -20.40 16.86
C ASN A 16 13.94 -20.47 17.85
N GLY A 17 14.03 -19.56 18.81
CA GLY A 17 15.02 -19.60 19.89
C GLY A 17 16.46 -19.36 19.46
N GLY A 18 16.71 -18.95 18.23
CA GLY A 18 18.04 -18.64 17.71
C GLY A 18 18.39 -17.15 17.91
N THR A 19 19.63 -16.88 18.28
CA THR A 19 20.22 -15.54 18.15
C THR A 19 20.53 -15.31 16.67
N HIS A 20 19.88 -14.32 16.02
CA HIS A 20 20.30 -13.88 14.68
C HIS A 20 21.65 -13.18 14.80
N THR A 21 22.71 -13.94 14.71
CA THR A 21 24.07 -13.42 14.79
C THR A 21 24.65 -13.04 13.43
N THR A 22 23.90 -13.25 12.35
CA THR A 22 24.46 -13.07 11.01
C THR A 22 23.55 -12.26 10.11
N GLY A 23 24.05 -11.14 9.63
CA GLY A 23 23.66 -10.59 8.35
C GLY A 23 22.54 -9.55 8.34
N SER A 24 22.09 -9.04 9.47
CA SER A 24 21.22 -7.86 9.46
C SER A 24 22.04 -6.61 9.24
N GLY A 25 21.91 -6.01 8.07
CA GLY A 25 22.49 -4.70 7.79
C GLY A 25 21.61 -3.58 8.32
N PHE A 26 22.23 -2.52 8.82
CA PHE A 26 21.49 -1.30 9.18
C PHE A 26 21.32 -0.41 7.94
N ASN A 27 20.09 -0.01 7.67
CA ASN A 27 19.83 1.08 6.73
C ASN A 27 19.66 2.39 7.52
N PHE A 28 20.73 3.15 7.66
CA PHE A 28 20.70 4.46 8.32
C PHE A 28 19.85 5.51 7.60
N ARG A 29 19.37 5.20 6.41
CA ARG A 29 18.46 6.05 5.64
C ARG A 29 17.00 5.62 5.76
N ALA A 30 16.71 4.57 6.53
CA ALA A 30 15.33 4.19 6.78
C ALA A 30 14.59 5.28 7.57
N ALA A 31 13.28 5.37 7.34
CA ALA A 31 12.40 6.26 8.10
C ALA A 31 11.33 5.42 8.83
N PRO A 32 11.64 4.89 10.02
CA PRO A 32 10.71 4.09 10.81
C PRO A 32 9.44 4.87 11.17
N PHE A 33 8.31 4.18 11.25
CA PHE A 33 7.04 4.81 11.63
C PHE A 33 7.11 5.50 12.98
N ALA A 34 7.73 4.84 13.97
CA ALA A 34 7.90 5.41 15.30
C ALA A 34 8.59 6.77 15.29
N GLN A 35 9.60 6.93 14.45
CA GLN A 35 10.32 8.21 14.32
C GLN A 35 9.43 9.30 13.72
N ARG A 36 8.64 8.97 12.70
CA ARG A 36 7.74 9.94 12.08
C ARG A 36 6.57 10.30 13.01
N LEU A 37 6.00 9.31 13.67
CA LEU A 37 4.90 9.50 14.61
C LEU A 37 5.32 10.25 15.89
N SER A 38 6.58 10.19 16.29
CA SER A 38 7.08 11.04 17.38
C SER A 38 7.07 12.53 17.03
N ASN A 39 7.27 12.85 15.75
CA ASN A 39 7.23 14.22 15.26
C ASN A 39 5.79 14.71 14.99
N ASN A 40 4.97 13.83 14.45
CA ASN A 40 3.54 14.09 14.22
C ASN A 40 2.73 12.80 14.45
N PRO A 41 1.91 12.72 15.50
CA PRO A 41 1.18 11.50 15.86
C PRO A 41 0.00 11.17 14.94
N ASP A 42 -0.31 12.01 13.96
CA ASP A 42 -1.37 11.76 12.98
C ASP A 42 -0.91 10.71 11.95
N THR A 43 -1.40 9.48 12.11
CA THR A 43 -1.05 8.38 11.23
C THR A 43 -1.45 8.61 9.77
N SER A 44 -2.45 9.44 9.50
CA SER A 44 -2.85 9.80 8.13
C SER A 44 -1.78 10.62 7.40
N LYS A 45 -0.84 11.19 8.12
CA LYS A 45 0.28 12.00 7.60
C LYS A 45 1.60 11.25 7.53
N LEU A 46 1.62 9.98 7.95
CA LEU A 46 2.83 9.19 8.12
C LEU A 46 3.77 9.22 6.90
N PHE A 47 3.23 9.17 5.69
CA PHE A 47 4.01 9.18 4.44
C PHE A 47 4.12 10.55 3.79
N SER A 48 3.59 11.59 4.41
CA SER A 48 3.57 12.94 3.84
C SER A 48 4.95 13.59 3.86
N SER A 49 5.52 13.85 2.69
CA SER A 49 6.75 14.62 2.56
C SER A 49 6.57 16.10 2.96
N ALA A 50 5.35 16.62 2.85
CA ALA A 50 5.05 17.99 3.28
C ALA A 50 5.14 18.16 4.81
N ILE A 51 4.90 17.11 5.57
CA ILE A 51 4.91 17.11 7.05
C ILE A 51 6.28 16.67 7.59
N HIS A 52 6.84 15.60 7.03
CA HIS A 52 8.03 14.95 7.57
C HIS A 52 9.30 15.17 6.73
N GLY A 53 9.18 15.83 5.59
CA GLY A 53 10.20 15.79 4.55
C GLY A 53 10.25 14.46 3.81
N ASP A 54 11.06 14.38 2.78
CA ASP A 54 11.30 13.14 2.06
C ASP A 54 11.99 12.12 2.98
N PRO A 55 11.70 10.80 2.81
CA PRO A 55 12.41 9.78 3.58
C PRO A 55 13.89 9.78 3.24
N GLY A 56 14.74 9.39 4.19
CA GLY A 56 16.18 9.23 3.95
C GLY A 56 16.51 8.11 2.96
N THR A 57 15.62 7.15 2.75
CA THR A 57 15.68 6.19 1.65
C THR A 57 15.70 6.95 0.32
N PRO A 58 16.58 6.59 -0.64
CA PRO A 58 16.70 7.33 -1.88
C PRO A 58 15.36 7.53 -2.58
N LEU A 59 15.05 8.78 -2.89
CA LEU A 59 13.85 9.15 -3.63
C LEU A 59 14.03 8.73 -5.09
N VAL A 60 13.19 7.81 -5.56
CA VAL A 60 13.14 7.44 -6.97
C VAL A 60 12.26 8.46 -7.70
N ARG A 61 12.76 9.02 -8.81
CA ARG A 61 12.03 10.02 -9.59
C ARG A 61 11.92 9.63 -11.04
N ALA A 62 10.77 9.91 -11.64
CA ALA A 62 10.53 9.69 -13.07
C ALA A 62 9.49 10.70 -13.56
N TYR A 63 9.45 10.92 -14.85
CA TYR A 63 8.33 11.66 -15.47
C TYR A 63 7.19 10.71 -15.78
N THR A 64 5.97 11.25 -15.76
CA THR A 64 4.75 10.51 -16.13
C THR A 64 4.93 9.78 -17.47
N GLY A 65 4.64 8.49 -17.49
CA GLY A 65 4.74 7.67 -18.70
C GLY A 65 6.15 7.09 -18.98
N ASP A 66 7.19 7.51 -18.25
CA ASP A 66 8.51 6.91 -18.37
C ASP A 66 8.46 5.40 -18.13
N THR A 67 9.19 4.66 -18.96
CA THR A 67 9.39 3.22 -18.72
C THR A 67 10.47 3.05 -17.66
N MET A 68 10.10 2.46 -16.54
CA MET A 68 10.99 2.20 -15.42
C MET A 68 11.29 0.71 -15.30
N VAL A 69 12.50 0.40 -14.84
CA VAL A 69 12.89 -0.96 -14.47
C VAL A 69 13.37 -0.95 -13.02
N PHE A 70 12.61 -1.60 -12.15
CA PHE A 70 13.07 -1.87 -10.79
C PHE A 70 13.89 -3.15 -10.79
N ARG A 71 15.16 -3.02 -10.40
CA ARG A 71 16.06 -4.17 -10.24
C ARG A 71 16.11 -4.53 -8.77
N LEU A 72 15.43 -5.60 -8.44
CA LEU A 72 15.42 -6.15 -7.10
C LEU A 72 16.51 -7.21 -6.99
N LEU A 73 17.29 -7.11 -5.97
CA LEU A 73 18.30 -8.11 -5.61
C LEU A 73 18.15 -8.42 -4.13
N HIS A 74 17.90 -9.67 -3.83
CA HIS A 74 17.93 -10.16 -2.46
C HIS A 74 19.26 -10.83 -2.19
N GLN A 75 20.02 -10.26 -1.25
CA GLN A 75 21.28 -10.87 -0.82
C GLN A 75 21.02 -12.07 0.08
N LEU A 76 22.05 -12.82 0.40
CA LEU A 76 22.02 -13.95 1.33
C LEU A 76 21.64 -13.45 2.73
N MET A 77 20.36 -13.43 3.03
CA MET A 77 19.78 -13.14 4.34
C MET A 77 18.84 -14.28 4.72
N ASN A 78 18.56 -14.41 6.00
CA ASN A 78 17.78 -15.53 6.52
C ASN A 78 16.28 -15.44 6.23
N GLU A 79 15.81 -14.38 5.59
CA GLU A 79 14.39 -14.11 5.43
C GLU A 79 14.07 -13.68 4.01
N SER A 80 12.96 -14.14 3.48
CA SER A 80 12.41 -13.64 2.23
C SER A 80 11.60 -12.36 2.43
N HIS A 81 11.45 -11.58 1.38
CA HIS A 81 10.76 -10.31 1.36
C HIS A 81 9.62 -10.30 0.35
N VAL A 82 8.69 -9.38 0.53
CA VAL A 82 7.65 -9.09 -0.46
C VAL A 82 7.81 -7.63 -0.87
N TRP A 83 8.28 -7.38 -2.08
CA TRP A 83 8.33 -6.02 -2.57
C TRP A 83 7.01 -5.64 -3.23
N THR A 84 6.48 -4.49 -2.85
CA THR A 84 5.19 -3.96 -3.32
C THR A 84 5.36 -2.51 -3.75
N ILE A 85 4.64 -2.11 -4.79
CA ILE A 85 4.54 -0.71 -5.21
C ILE A 85 3.08 -0.32 -5.38
N SER A 86 2.67 0.78 -4.73
CA SER A 86 1.30 1.29 -4.82
C SER A 86 1.03 1.89 -6.21
N GLY A 87 -0.22 1.77 -6.67
CA GLY A 87 -0.69 2.40 -7.91
C GLY A 87 -0.05 1.91 -9.20
N HIS A 88 0.85 0.95 -9.15
CA HIS A 88 1.56 0.43 -10.31
C HIS A 88 1.41 -1.09 -10.43
N THR A 89 1.52 -1.56 -11.66
CA THR A 89 1.69 -2.99 -11.95
C THR A 89 2.90 -3.19 -12.86
N PHE A 90 3.61 -4.27 -12.66
CA PHE A 90 4.81 -4.62 -13.43
C PHE A 90 4.68 -6.00 -14.06
N LEU A 91 5.45 -6.22 -15.14
CA LEU A 91 5.65 -7.54 -15.70
C LEU A 91 6.74 -8.26 -14.91
N THR A 92 6.47 -9.48 -14.49
CA THR A 92 7.47 -10.33 -13.84
C THR A 92 8.47 -10.90 -14.85
N GLU A 93 8.00 -11.11 -16.09
CA GLU A 93 8.80 -11.56 -17.23
C GLU A 93 8.96 -10.41 -18.21
N ARG A 94 10.12 -9.78 -18.18
CA ARG A 94 10.41 -8.54 -18.93
C ARG A 94 10.13 -8.64 -20.43
N TYR A 95 10.37 -9.79 -21.01
CA TYR A 95 10.32 -10.00 -22.46
C TYR A 95 9.04 -10.71 -22.93
N ALA A 96 8.18 -11.13 -22.01
CA ALA A 96 6.90 -11.74 -22.33
C ALA A 96 5.78 -10.68 -22.23
N ALA A 97 5.32 -10.21 -23.38
CA ALA A 97 4.29 -9.14 -23.43
C ALA A 97 2.96 -9.53 -22.77
N ASP A 98 2.66 -10.80 -22.75
CA ASP A 98 1.46 -11.45 -22.22
C ASP A 98 1.65 -11.99 -20.80
N ALA A 99 2.84 -11.76 -20.20
CA ALA A 99 3.04 -12.14 -18.81
C ALA A 99 2.06 -11.42 -17.87
N ASN A 100 1.67 -12.12 -16.82
CA ASN A 100 0.80 -11.56 -15.80
C ASN A 100 1.42 -10.32 -15.16
N ARG A 101 0.59 -9.31 -14.97
CA ARG A 101 0.96 -8.11 -14.23
C ARG A 101 0.68 -8.31 -12.77
N LYS A 102 1.64 -7.91 -11.93
CA LYS A 102 1.54 -7.95 -10.47
C LYS A 102 1.91 -6.58 -9.91
N ASN A 103 1.46 -6.27 -8.71
CA ASN A 103 1.88 -5.10 -7.94
C ASN A 103 2.80 -5.48 -6.77
N SER A 104 2.91 -6.77 -6.49
CA SER A 104 3.75 -7.34 -5.43
C SER A 104 4.48 -8.56 -5.94
N ILE A 105 5.69 -8.78 -5.46
CA ILE A 105 6.48 -9.96 -5.76
C ILE A 105 7.20 -10.45 -4.51
N HIS A 106 7.14 -11.75 -4.28
CA HIS A 106 7.98 -12.41 -3.29
C HIS A 106 9.41 -12.50 -3.85
N VAL A 107 10.38 -12.16 -3.03
CA VAL A 107 11.80 -12.20 -3.37
C VAL A 107 12.49 -13.09 -2.34
N GLY A 108 12.86 -14.28 -2.76
CA GLY A 108 13.58 -15.24 -1.94
C GLY A 108 15.08 -14.98 -1.90
N ILE A 109 15.78 -15.78 -1.12
CA ILE A 109 17.23 -15.67 -0.94
C ILE A 109 17.94 -15.87 -2.27
N ALA A 110 18.89 -14.99 -2.60
CA ALA A 110 19.66 -14.97 -3.85
C ALA A 110 18.83 -14.78 -5.14
N GLU A 111 17.54 -14.46 -5.02
CA GLU A 111 16.73 -14.13 -6.18
C GLU A 111 16.95 -12.69 -6.65
N ARG A 112 16.75 -12.48 -7.92
CA ARG A 112 16.79 -11.16 -8.57
C ARG A 112 15.66 -11.05 -9.58
N TYR A 113 15.14 -9.83 -9.72
CA TYR A 113 14.08 -9.52 -10.67
C TYR A 113 14.32 -8.18 -11.35
N ASP A 114 13.99 -8.12 -12.64
CA ASP A 114 13.90 -6.89 -13.42
C ASP A 114 12.40 -6.62 -13.68
N LEU A 115 11.80 -5.72 -12.91
CA LEU A 115 10.38 -5.43 -12.97
C LEU A 115 10.13 -4.19 -13.81
N VAL A 116 9.41 -4.34 -14.91
CA VAL A 116 9.14 -3.27 -15.86
C VAL A 116 7.75 -2.69 -15.62
N THR A 117 7.70 -1.38 -15.43
CA THR A 117 6.45 -0.63 -15.24
C THR A 117 6.52 0.75 -15.87
N LYS A 118 5.38 1.44 -15.94
CA LYS A 118 5.31 2.84 -16.37
C LYS A 118 5.07 3.76 -15.20
N ALA A 119 5.80 4.87 -15.16
CA ALA A 119 5.63 5.91 -14.14
C ALA A 119 4.24 6.52 -14.19
N GLY A 120 3.57 6.60 -13.03
CA GLY A 120 2.17 7.02 -12.92
C GLY A 120 1.15 5.92 -13.13
N GLY A 121 1.61 4.67 -13.26
CA GLY A 121 0.76 3.50 -13.43
C GLY A 121 0.03 3.47 -14.77
N PHE A 122 -1.09 2.75 -14.82
CA PHE A 122 -1.89 2.60 -16.04
C PHE A 122 -2.53 3.94 -16.49
N GLN A 123 -2.87 4.79 -15.53
CA GLN A 123 -3.55 6.06 -15.81
C GLN A 123 -2.58 7.22 -16.06
N GLY A 124 -1.28 7.02 -15.90
CA GLY A 124 -0.29 8.06 -16.09
C GLY A 124 -0.44 9.23 -15.10
N MET A 125 -0.78 8.95 -13.85
CA MET A 125 -1.02 10.00 -12.85
C MET A 125 0.29 10.44 -12.19
N PRO A 126 0.55 11.76 -12.12
CA PRO A 126 1.66 12.28 -11.30
C PRO A 126 1.34 12.15 -9.81
N GLY A 127 2.38 12.13 -8.99
CA GLY A 127 2.25 12.06 -7.54
C GLY A 127 3.30 11.18 -6.88
N ASP A 128 3.19 11.07 -5.57
CA ASP A 128 4.06 10.22 -4.75
C ASP A 128 3.43 8.86 -4.53
N TYR A 129 4.19 7.81 -4.84
CA TYR A 129 3.81 6.43 -4.70
C TYR A 129 4.77 5.73 -3.76
N ILE A 130 4.24 5.01 -2.77
CA ILE A 130 5.10 4.24 -1.87
C ILE A 130 5.45 2.89 -2.50
N HIS A 131 6.71 2.50 -2.38
CA HIS A 131 7.17 1.14 -2.55
C HIS A 131 7.70 0.64 -1.22
N PHE A 132 7.41 -0.60 -0.88
CA PHE A 132 7.67 -1.09 0.46
C PHE A 132 7.81 -2.60 0.54
N ASN A 133 8.37 -3.05 1.65
CA ASN A 133 8.36 -4.45 2.01
C ASN A 133 7.00 -4.82 2.64
N GLY A 134 6.29 -5.77 2.04
CA GLY A 134 4.98 -6.21 2.47
C GLY A 134 4.95 -6.96 3.83
N ARG A 135 6.11 -7.25 4.42
CA ARG A 135 6.17 -7.75 5.81
C ARG A 135 5.97 -6.57 6.76
N SER A 136 4.92 -6.63 7.57
CA SER A 136 4.48 -5.51 8.42
C SER A 136 5.57 -4.97 9.37
N SER A 137 6.35 -5.86 9.99
CA SER A 137 7.48 -5.46 10.83
C SER A 137 8.52 -4.66 10.06
N HIS A 138 8.91 -5.14 8.89
CA HIS A 138 9.91 -4.49 8.04
C HIS A 138 9.40 -3.15 7.48
N PHE A 139 8.12 -3.10 7.14
CA PHE A 139 7.48 -1.86 6.69
C PHE A 139 7.50 -0.80 7.80
N ALA A 140 7.08 -1.18 9.01
CA ALA A 140 7.07 -0.27 10.15
C ALA A 140 8.46 0.22 10.56
N GLU A 141 9.48 -0.62 10.39
CA GLU A 141 10.89 -0.28 10.67
C GLU A 141 11.58 0.54 9.56
N GLY A 142 10.82 0.98 8.57
CA GLY A 142 11.31 1.87 7.50
C GLY A 142 11.72 1.16 6.22
N GLY A 143 11.29 -0.08 6.01
CA GLY A 143 11.44 -0.81 4.74
C GLY A 143 10.52 -0.28 3.65
N TRP A 144 10.56 1.04 3.38
CA TRP A 144 9.76 1.71 2.38
C TRP A 144 10.51 2.91 1.78
N GLY A 145 10.02 3.38 0.64
CA GLY A 145 10.50 4.56 -0.03
C GLY A 145 9.43 5.17 -0.91
N ILE A 146 9.77 6.27 -1.57
CA ILE A 146 8.86 7.00 -2.45
C ILE A 146 9.39 6.93 -3.89
N LEU A 147 8.47 6.63 -4.81
CA LEU A 147 8.58 6.95 -6.22
C LEU A 147 7.79 8.24 -6.46
N ARG A 148 8.47 9.32 -6.81
CA ARG A 148 7.87 10.59 -7.19
C ARG A 148 7.73 10.68 -8.70
N VAL A 149 6.51 10.72 -9.17
CA VAL A 149 6.18 10.86 -10.59
C VAL A 149 5.83 12.32 -10.88
N LEU A 150 6.58 12.94 -11.78
CA LEU A 150 6.50 14.34 -12.10
C LEU A 150 5.70 14.54 -13.40
N ASP A 151 4.86 15.55 -13.41
CA ASP A 151 4.11 16.02 -14.59
C ASP A 151 4.79 17.18 -15.31
N LYS A 152 5.83 17.78 -14.67
CA LYS A 152 6.59 18.92 -15.20
C LYS A 152 8.07 18.65 -15.13
N GLN A 153 8.78 19.15 -16.13
CA GLN A 153 10.23 19.05 -16.17
C GLN A 153 10.84 19.86 -15.01
N VAL A 154 11.80 19.25 -14.34
CA VAL A 154 12.61 19.90 -13.28
C VAL A 154 14.08 19.92 -13.71
N PRO A 155 14.83 20.97 -13.27
CA PRO A 155 16.20 21.20 -13.77
C PRO A 155 17.19 20.07 -13.45
N ASP A 156 16.97 19.33 -12.38
CA ASP A 156 17.87 18.32 -11.84
C ASP A 156 17.47 16.88 -12.21
N LEU A 157 16.50 16.71 -13.13
CA LEU A 157 16.12 15.43 -13.69
C LEU A 157 15.99 15.52 -15.21
N MET A 158 16.94 14.89 -15.91
CA MET A 158 16.92 14.84 -17.36
C MET A 158 15.81 13.89 -17.88
N PRO A 159 15.04 14.31 -18.90
CA PRO A 159 14.13 13.40 -19.60
C PRO A 159 14.87 12.23 -20.23
N LEU A 160 14.21 11.08 -20.38
CA LEU A 160 14.79 9.94 -21.08
C LEU A 160 15.07 10.28 -22.54
N PRO A 161 16.24 9.88 -23.09
CA PRO A 161 16.54 10.06 -24.51
C PRO A 161 15.50 9.33 -25.37
N LYS A 162 14.90 10.01 -26.32
CA LYS A 162 13.83 9.48 -27.20
C LYS A 162 12.57 9.01 -26.45
N GLY A 163 12.40 9.41 -25.17
CA GLY A 163 11.14 9.22 -24.46
C GLY A 163 10.01 9.99 -25.16
N THR A 164 8.80 9.48 -25.08
CA THR A 164 7.59 10.28 -25.32
C THR A 164 7.68 11.46 -24.35
N ASN A 165 7.52 12.70 -24.89
CA ASN A 165 7.53 13.88 -24.02
C ASN A 165 6.49 13.68 -22.91
N PRO A 166 6.88 13.49 -21.65
CA PRO A 166 5.94 13.24 -20.55
C PRO A 166 4.96 14.40 -20.36
N LEU A 167 5.31 15.58 -20.88
CA LEU A 167 4.48 16.78 -20.84
C LEU A 167 3.32 16.76 -21.86
N SER A 168 3.26 15.77 -22.76
CA SER A 168 2.16 15.62 -23.73
C SER A 168 1.02 14.76 -23.20
N ILE A 169 1.18 14.13 -22.06
CA ILE A 169 0.09 13.42 -21.40
C ILE A 169 -0.76 14.46 -20.67
N PRO A 170 -2.06 14.56 -20.96
CA PRO A 170 -2.93 15.53 -20.27
C PRO A 170 -2.81 15.32 -18.77
N ALA A 171 -2.39 16.36 -18.06
CA ALA A 171 -2.17 16.35 -16.59
C ALA A 171 -3.47 16.18 -15.78
N THR A 172 -4.61 16.04 -16.46
CA THR A 172 -5.90 15.93 -15.80
C THR A 172 -6.57 14.65 -16.24
N PRO A 173 -6.91 13.76 -15.31
CA PRO A 173 -7.69 12.56 -15.58
C PRO A 173 -9.16 12.89 -15.94
N SER A 174 -9.45 14.06 -16.49
CA SER A 174 -10.78 14.41 -16.97
C SER A 174 -11.30 13.48 -18.06
N SER A 175 -10.42 12.66 -18.64
CA SER A 175 -10.76 11.66 -19.66
C SER A 175 -10.72 10.21 -19.15
N VAL A 176 -10.62 9.98 -17.84
CA VAL A 176 -10.73 8.61 -17.28
C VAL A 176 -12.09 8.01 -17.61
N CYS A 177 -13.10 8.87 -17.76
CA CYS A 177 -14.43 8.49 -18.21
C CYS A 177 -14.66 9.05 -19.60
N PRO A 178 -14.79 8.22 -20.63
CA PRO A 178 -15.26 8.66 -21.95
C PRO A 178 -16.55 9.47 -21.84
N ALA A 179 -16.74 10.45 -22.72
CA ALA A 179 -17.87 11.35 -22.64
C ALA A 179 -19.23 10.64 -22.83
N ASP A 180 -19.24 9.52 -23.51
CA ASP A 180 -20.38 8.67 -23.82
C ASP A 180 -20.54 7.48 -22.84
N ALA A 181 -19.64 7.33 -21.86
CA ALA A 181 -19.70 6.23 -20.92
C ALA A 181 -20.91 6.35 -19.97
N PRO A 182 -21.66 5.27 -19.74
CA PRO A 182 -22.70 5.25 -18.71
C PRO A 182 -22.10 5.58 -17.34
N VAL A 183 -22.72 6.52 -16.62
CA VAL A 183 -22.24 6.94 -15.30
C VAL A 183 -23.02 6.24 -14.21
N LYS A 184 -22.30 5.51 -13.33
CA LYS A 184 -22.84 4.95 -12.07
C LYS A 184 -22.37 5.76 -10.89
N ASN A 185 -23.32 6.34 -10.17
CA ASN A 185 -23.07 7.10 -8.96
C ASN A 185 -23.32 6.22 -7.73
N PHE A 186 -22.38 6.21 -6.81
CA PHE A 186 -22.50 5.54 -5.51
C PHE A 186 -22.30 6.54 -4.40
N SER A 187 -23.29 6.67 -3.52
CA SER A 187 -23.13 7.39 -2.26
C SER A 187 -22.73 6.39 -1.19
N VAL A 188 -21.49 6.49 -0.72
CA VAL A 188 -20.90 5.58 0.25
C VAL A 188 -20.68 6.33 1.56
N VAL A 189 -20.99 5.69 2.67
CA VAL A 189 -20.72 6.20 4.01
C VAL A 189 -19.75 5.29 4.74
N ALA A 190 -18.82 5.89 5.48
CA ALA A 190 -17.96 5.20 6.43
C ALA A 190 -18.57 5.32 7.82
N LEU A 191 -18.76 4.21 8.53
CA LEU A 191 -19.47 4.12 9.82
C LEU A 191 -18.61 3.39 10.84
N ASP A 192 -18.69 3.84 12.10
CA ASP A 192 -18.23 3.02 13.23
C ASP A 192 -19.27 1.93 13.50
N ARG A 193 -18.80 0.70 13.56
CA ARG A 193 -19.63 -0.44 13.85
C ARG A 193 -18.87 -1.51 14.62
N PRO A 194 -19.12 -1.69 15.90
CA PRO A 194 -18.68 -2.86 16.63
C PRO A 194 -19.17 -4.14 15.93
N MET A 195 -18.32 -5.09 15.72
CA MET A 195 -18.61 -6.31 15.00
C MET A 195 -18.24 -7.53 15.83
N LYS A 196 -19.10 -8.55 15.75
CA LYS A 196 -18.68 -9.92 16.04
C LYS A 196 -18.21 -10.51 14.72
N LEU A 197 -17.01 -11.04 14.71
CA LEU A 197 -16.50 -11.76 13.55
C LEU A 197 -17.23 -13.09 13.53
N ASN A 198 -18.00 -13.40 12.47
CA ASN A 198 -18.83 -14.57 12.26
C ASN A 198 -20.00 -14.80 13.27
N PRO A 199 -21.04 -14.01 13.22
CA PRO A 199 -22.17 -14.11 14.16
C PRO A 199 -23.03 -15.38 13.97
N LYS A 200 -22.81 -16.21 12.96
CA LYS A 200 -23.59 -17.42 12.69
C LYS A 200 -22.90 -18.72 13.11
N ALA A 201 -21.62 -18.71 13.26
CA ALA A 201 -20.89 -19.78 13.90
C ALA A 201 -20.23 -19.18 15.14
N PRO A 202 -20.15 -19.84 16.27
CA PRO A 202 -19.27 -19.39 17.31
C PRO A 202 -17.87 -19.37 16.68
N ASP A 203 -17.40 -18.16 16.34
CA ASP A 203 -16.09 -17.99 15.79
C ASP A 203 -15.09 -18.19 16.88
N VAL A 204 -14.76 -19.36 16.83
CA VAL A 204 -13.80 -19.97 17.62
C VAL A 204 -12.53 -19.98 16.81
N ILE A 205 -11.70 -18.99 17.00
CA ILE A 205 -10.28 -19.25 16.84
C ILE A 205 -9.92 -20.14 18.02
N GLU A 206 -9.65 -21.40 17.75
CA GLU A 206 -8.94 -22.25 18.68
C GLU A 206 -7.54 -21.66 18.87
N VAL A 207 -7.42 -20.72 19.80
CA VAL A 207 -6.11 -20.20 20.20
C VAL A 207 -5.40 -21.21 21.11
N ASP A 208 -6.20 -22.10 21.67
CA ASP A 208 -5.78 -23.30 22.41
C ASP A 208 -6.81 -24.35 22.08
N PHE A 209 -6.42 -25.57 21.78
CA PHE A 209 -7.28 -26.66 21.31
C PHE A 209 -8.53 -26.92 22.16
N GLU A 210 -8.66 -26.24 23.30
CA GLU A 210 -9.76 -26.38 24.26
C GLU A 210 -10.58 -25.09 24.50
N ARG A 211 -10.20 -23.91 24.02
CA ARG A 211 -10.88 -22.65 24.30
C ARG A 211 -11.46 -22.04 23.03
N LYS A 212 -12.77 -22.00 23.02
CA LYS A 212 -13.54 -21.24 22.02
C LYS A 212 -13.60 -19.78 22.44
N ILE A 213 -12.93 -18.90 21.69
CA ILE A 213 -12.89 -17.45 21.97
C ILE A 213 -13.77 -16.72 20.96
N GLU A 214 -14.80 -16.03 21.46
CA GLU A 214 -15.58 -15.12 20.63
C GLU A 214 -14.70 -13.91 20.25
N MET A 215 -14.45 -13.75 18.96
CA MET A 215 -13.74 -12.58 18.46
C MET A 215 -14.71 -11.41 18.25
N THR A 216 -14.47 -10.33 18.94
CA THR A 216 -15.17 -9.08 18.75
C THR A 216 -14.21 -8.01 18.28
N MET A 217 -14.68 -7.13 17.39
CA MET A 217 -13.99 -5.92 16.95
C MET A 217 -14.79 -4.71 17.47
N PRO A 218 -14.52 -4.23 18.69
CA PRO A 218 -15.32 -3.17 19.31
C PRO A 218 -15.20 -1.83 18.57
N GLU A 219 -14.05 -1.58 17.93
CA GLU A 219 -13.80 -0.39 17.12
C GLU A 219 -13.91 -0.66 15.61
N GLY A 220 -14.72 -1.64 15.24
CA GLY A 220 -14.92 -1.99 13.84
C GLY A 220 -15.44 -0.81 13.02
N LYS A 221 -14.95 -0.71 11.79
CA LYS A 221 -15.34 0.30 10.81
C LYS A 221 -15.81 -0.37 9.56
N ILE A 222 -16.85 0.17 8.93
CA ILE A 222 -17.45 -0.43 7.74
C ILE A 222 -17.84 0.65 6.75
N PHE A 223 -17.78 0.31 5.47
CA PHE A 223 -18.37 1.07 4.39
C PHE A 223 -19.74 0.49 4.04
N ALA A 224 -20.72 1.36 3.81
CA ALA A 224 -22.05 0.98 3.36
C ALA A 224 -22.55 1.95 2.29
N LEU A 225 -23.50 1.51 1.47
CA LEU A 225 -24.28 2.47 0.70
C LEU A 225 -25.11 3.36 1.63
N GLU A 226 -25.26 4.61 1.30
CA GLU A 226 -25.97 5.57 2.15
C GLU A 226 -27.39 5.11 2.49
N GLY A 227 -28.10 4.53 1.51
CA GLY A 227 -29.44 3.97 1.70
C GLY A 227 -29.47 2.74 2.63
N GLU A 228 -28.35 2.06 2.83
CA GLU A 228 -28.24 0.87 3.69
C GLU A 228 -27.62 1.20 5.06
N ALA A 229 -27.19 2.43 5.27
CA ALA A 229 -26.43 2.84 6.45
C ALA A 229 -27.15 2.51 7.77
N THR A 230 -28.46 2.76 7.84
CA THR A 230 -29.28 2.50 9.03
C THR A 230 -29.37 1.00 9.32
N THR A 231 -29.64 0.20 8.29
CA THR A 231 -29.76 -1.27 8.42
C THR A 231 -28.42 -1.88 8.84
N VAL A 232 -27.34 -1.43 8.22
CA VAL A 232 -25.99 -1.87 8.58
C VAL A 232 -25.62 -1.44 9.99
N SER A 233 -26.00 -0.25 10.44
CA SER A 233 -25.73 0.22 11.81
C SER A 233 -26.53 -0.53 12.87
N SER A 234 -27.76 -0.97 12.57
CA SER A 234 -28.72 -1.48 13.55
C SER A 234 -28.71 -2.98 13.79
N GLY A 235 -27.82 -3.74 13.14
CA GLY A 235 -27.70 -5.15 13.49
C GLY A 235 -27.71 -6.17 12.36
N ALA A 236 -27.91 -5.76 11.10
CA ALA A 236 -27.67 -6.68 9.98
C ALA A 236 -26.22 -7.20 10.00
N THR A 237 -26.02 -8.44 9.59
CA THR A 237 -24.67 -9.02 9.53
C THR A 237 -23.79 -8.15 8.64
N PRO A 238 -22.69 -7.60 9.14
CA PRO A 238 -21.82 -6.78 8.34
C PRO A 238 -21.16 -7.63 7.25
N HIS A 239 -21.13 -7.09 6.04
CA HIS A 239 -20.41 -7.66 4.94
C HIS A 239 -19.60 -6.56 4.23
N PRO A 240 -18.49 -6.88 3.58
CA PRO A 240 -17.73 -5.91 2.82
C PRO A 240 -18.60 -5.26 1.73
N LEU A 241 -18.50 -3.93 1.59
CA LEU A 241 -19.21 -3.22 0.53
C LEU A 241 -18.70 -3.69 -0.85
N THR A 242 -19.62 -4.09 -1.70
CA THR A 242 -19.32 -4.46 -3.09
C THR A 242 -20.06 -3.52 -4.03
N LEU A 243 -19.30 -2.74 -4.79
CA LEU A 243 -19.85 -1.91 -5.87
C LEU A 243 -19.77 -2.70 -7.19
N ARG A 244 -20.85 -2.70 -7.94
CA ARG A 244 -20.94 -3.46 -9.19
C ARG A 244 -21.12 -2.54 -10.38
N ALA A 245 -20.30 -2.75 -11.41
CA ALA A 245 -20.33 -2.00 -12.66
C ALA A 245 -19.99 -2.93 -13.82
N ASN A 246 -20.41 -2.54 -15.03
CA ASN A 246 -20.01 -3.23 -16.24
C ASN A 246 -18.72 -2.65 -16.79
N LEU A 247 -18.03 -3.41 -17.63
CA LEU A 247 -16.89 -2.89 -18.37
C LEU A 247 -17.32 -1.70 -19.25
N GLY A 248 -16.63 -0.58 -19.10
CA GLY A 248 -16.96 0.68 -19.79
C GLY A 248 -17.82 1.65 -18.99
N ASP A 249 -18.42 1.24 -17.88
CA ASP A 249 -19.13 2.17 -16.99
C ASP A 249 -18.13 3.15 -16.32
N CYS A 250 -18.53 4.40 -16.23
CA CYS A 250 -17.83 5.40 -15.43
C CYS A 250 -18.37 5.38 -14.00
N ILE A 251 -17.50 5.09 -13.03
CA ILE A 251 -17.89 4.99 -11.63
C ILE A 251 -17.56 6.30 -10.91
N LYS A 252 -18.57 6.90 -10.28
CA LYS A 252 -18.41 8.05 -9.37
C LYS A 252 -18.81 7.65 -7.95
N VAL A 253 -17.89 7.80 -7.00
CA VAL A 253 -18.13 7.49 -5.61
C VAL A 253 -18.06 8.78 -4.80
N ASN A 254 -19.17 9.12 -4.12
CA ASN A 254 -19.23 10.17 -3.12
C ASN A 254 -19.07 9.52 -1.74
N LEU A 255 -17.95 9.76 -1.09
CA LEU A 255 -17.67 9.21 0.24
C LEU A 255 -17.97 10.22 1.33
N THR A 256 -18.85 9.84 2.26
CA THR A 256 -19.14 10.63 3.48
C THR A 256 -18.60 9.91 4.70
N ASN A 257 -17.73 10.56 5.44
CA ASN A 257 -17.21 10.04 6.69
C ASN A 257 -18.17 10.38 7.83
N LYS A 258 -18.89 9.39 8.36
CA LYS A 258 -19.76 9.47 9.54
C LYS A 258 -19.16 8.81 10.79
N MET A 259 -17.88 8.45 10.75
CA MET A 259 -17.17 7.89 11.89
C MET A 259 -16.89 8.98 12.93
N LYS A 260 -16.85 8.57 14.20
CA LYS A 260 -16.36 9.43 15.28
C LYS A 260 -14.90 9.75 15.04
N ALA A 261 -14.47 10.95 15.46
CA ALA A 261 -13.07 11.30 15.42
C ALA A 261 -12.28 10.28 16.25
N SER A 262 -11.51 9.46 15.58
CA SER A 262 -10.58 8.50 16.17
C SER A 262 -9.22 8.64 15.50
N ARG A 263 -8.16 8.32 16.22
CA ARG A 263 -6.86 8.15 15.57
C ARG A 263 -7.01 7.05 14.54
N ALA A 264 -6.72 7.34 13.27
CA ALA A 264 -6.62 6.31 12.27
C ALA A 264 -5.42 5.43 12.65
N SER A 265 -5.68 4.17 12.92
CA SER A 265 -4.66 3.15 13.14
C SER A 265 -4.22 2.56 11.82
#